data_ec3dae7735c5620d586be782f9e53c47
#
_entry.id   ec3dae7735c5620d586be782f9e53c47
#
_cell.length_a   1.000
_cell.length_b   1.000
_cell.length_c   1.000
_cell.angle_alpha   90.00
_cell.angle_beta   90.00
_cell.angle_gamma   90.00
#
_symmetry.space_group_name_H-M   'P 1'
#
loop_
_entity.id
_entity.type
_entity.pdbx_description
1 polymer ?
#
loop_
_entity_poly.entity_id
_entity_poly.type
_entity_poly.pdbx_seq_one_letter_code
_entity_poly.pdbx_strand_id
1 'polypeptide(L)' 'MNPLSDRINNLATSQTLAMAALARELKAQGKDIISLSLGEPDFNTPDFIKEAAKKAIDENYSTYSPVDGYLELKEA' A
#
# COMPACT_ATOMS: atom_id res chain seq x y z
N MET A 1 -5.39 13.29 -29.82
CA MET A 1 -6.17 14.28 -29.05
C MET A 1 -6.31 13.78 -27.61
N ASN A 2 -6.01 14.64 -26.65
CA ASN A 2 -6.17 14.31 -25.23
C ASN A 2 -7.56 14.79 -24.75
N PRO A 3 -8.50 13.89 -24.41
CA PRO A 3 -9.85 14.28 -24.00
C PRO A 3 -9.95 14.78 -22.55
N LEU A 4 -8.84 14.75 -21.79
CA LEU A 4 -8.84 15.15 -20.41
C LEU A 4 -8.67 16.66 -20.25
N SER A 5 -9.13 17.20 -19.12
CA SER A 5 -9.00 18.63 -18.86
C SER A 5 -7.54 19.03 -18.63
N ASP A 6 -7.22 20.30 -18.92
CA ASP A 6 -5.87 20.83 -18.68
C ASP A 6 -5.47 20.72 -17.20
N ARG A 7 -6.42 20.87 -16.29
CA ARG A 7 -6.19 20.75 -14.85
C ARG A 7 -5.62 19.37 -14.50
N ILE A 8 -6.24 18.29 -15.01
CA ILE A 8 -5.78 16.93 -14.69
C ILE A 8 -4.47 16.60 -15.39
N ASN A 9 -4.27 17.13 -16.61
CA ASN A 9 -3.03 16.93 -17.36
C ASN A 9 -1.83 17.61 -16.69
N ASN A 10 -2.07 18.65 -15.90
CA ASN A 10 -1.04 19.41 -15.21
C ASN A 10 -0.80 18.96 -13.76
N LEU A 11 -1.48 17.92 -13.30
CA LEU A 11 -1.22 17.36 -11.99
C LEU A 11 0.17 16.77 -11.90
N ALA A 12 0.88 17.10 -10.80
CA ALA A 12 2.19 16.54 -10.56
C ALA A 12 2.09 15.07 -10.15
N THR A 13 3.00 14.24 -10.65
CA THR A 13 3.16 12.86 -10.21
C THR A 13 3.93 12.83 -8.90
N SER A 14 3.61 11.87 -8.02
CA SER A 14 4.39 11.64 -6.81
C SER A 14 5.83 11.26 -7.17
N GLN A 15 6.79 12.06 -6.76
CA GLN A 15 8.20 11.79 -7.03
C GLN A 15 8.69 10.54 -6.31
N THR A 16 8.22 10.29 -5.10
CA THR A 16 8.56 9.07 -4.34
C THR A 16 8.12 7.80 -5.08
N LEU A 17 6.87 7.80 -5.58
CA LEU A 17 6.35 6.66 -6.33
C LEU A 17 7.06 6.50 -7.67
N ALA A 18 7.41 7.61 -8.33
CA ALA A 18 8.16 7.57 -9.59
C ALA A 18 9.55 6.96 -9.40
N MET A 19 10.25 7.30 -8.31
CA MET A 19 11.57 6.73 -8.01
C MET A 19 11.48 5.24 -7.68
N ALA A 20 10.45 4.82 -6.95
CA ALA A 20 10.24 3.41 -6.66
C ALA A 20 9.95 2.60 -7.93
N ALA A 21 9.16 3.15 -8.85
CA ALA A 21 8.86 2.53 -10.14
C ALA A 21 10.11 2.42 -11.01
N LEU A 22 10.94 3.46 -11.06
CA LEU A 22 12.20 3.46 -11.79
C LEU A 22 13.16 2.39 -11.25
N ALA A 23 13.28 2.26 -9.92
CA ALA A 23 14.11 1.23 -9.31
C ALA A 23 13.66 -0.18 -9.72
N ARG A 24 12.35 -0.44 -9.70
CA ARG A 24 11.81 -1.73 -10.16
C ARG A 24 12.12 -2.01 -11.62
N GLU A 25 11.95 -1.00 -12.47
CA GLU A 25 12.21 -1.12 -13.90
C GLU A 25 13.67 -1.45 -14.17
N LEU A 26 14.59 -0.74 -13.54
CA LEU A 26 16.03 -0.97 -13.72
C LEU A 26 16.44 -2.37 -13.22
N LYS A 27 15.87 -2.83 -12.10
CA LYS A 27 16.10 -4.20 -11.61
C LYS A 27 15.59 -5.24 -12.62
N ALA A 28 14.43 -5.01 -13.21
CA ALA A 28 13.86 -5.90 -14.22
C ALA A 28 14.73 -5.98 -15.49
N GLN A 29 15.49 -4.92 -15.78
CA GLN A 29 16.46 -4.90 -16.87
C GLN A 29 17.79 -5.60 -16.52
N GLY A 30 17.91 -6.18 -15.34
CA GLY A 30 19.09 -6.89 -14.89
C GLY A 30 20.17 -6.03 -14.24
N LYS A 31 19.86 -4.76 -13.96
CA LYS A 31 20.81 -3.86 -13.28
C LYS A 31 20.84 -4.13 -11.78
N ASP A 32 22.01 -4.04 -11.19
CA ASP A 32 22.22 -4.19 -9.75
C ASP A 32 21.88 -2.88 -9.05
N ILE A 33 20.63 -2.75 -8.60
CA ILE A 33 20.11 -1.53 -7.97
C ILE A 33 19.95 -1.74 -6.48
N ILE A 34 20.56 -0.85 -5.69
CA ILE A 34 20.30 -0.72 -4.26
C ILE A 34 19.29 0.42 -4.09
N SER A 35 18.05 0.09 -3.73
CA SER A 35 16.98 1.08 -3.63
C SER A 35 16.91 1.64 -2.21
N LEU A 36 17.07 2.97 -2.09
CA LEU A 36 16.91 3.71 -0.84
C LEU A 36 15.75 4.71 -0.90
N SER A 37 14.93 4.61 -1.94
CA SER A 37 13.88 5.59 -2.23
C SER A 37 12.60 5.39 -1.44
N LEU A 38 12.36 4.20 -0.93
CA LEU A 38 11.15 3.86 -0.18
C LEU A 38 11.55 3.09 1.07
N GLY A 39 11.05 3.56 2.22
CA GLY A 39 11.26 2.85 3.48
C GLY A 39 10.10 1.92 3.79
N GLU A 40 10.40 0.71 4.20
CA GLU A 40 9.42 -0.22 4.73
C GLU A 40 10.08 -1.12 5.78
N PRO A 41 9.32 -1.63 6.74
CA PRO A 41 9.86 -2.59 7.70
C PRO A 41 10.38 -3.84 7.00
N ASP A 42 11.54 -4.34 7.43
CA ASP A 42 12.14 -5.57 6.90
C ASP A 42 11.66 -6.82 7.65
N PHE A 43 10.81 -6.64 8.65
CA PHE A 43 10.17 -7.73 9.39
C PHE A 43 8.81 -8.05 8.78
N ASN A 44 8.46 -9.33 8.80
CA ASN A 44 7.11 -9.75 8.47
C ASN A 44 6.15 -9.39 9.60
N THR A 45 4.86 -9.32 9.28
CA THR A 45 3.83 -9.19 10.30
C THR A 45 3.96 -10.34 11.31
N PRO A 46 3.91 -10.08 12.62
CA PRO A 46 3.96 -11.15 13.62
C PRO A 46 2.88 -12.22 13.39
N ASP A 47 3.24 -13.49 13.66
CA ASP A 47 2.36 -14.62 13.36
C ASP A 47 1.01 -14.52 14.06
N PHE A 48 0.97 -14.07 15.32
CA PHE A 48 -0.29 -13.98 16.06
C PHE A 48 -1.24 -12.95 15.42
N ILE A 49 -0.72 -11.89 14.81
CA ILE A 49 -1.52 -10.90 14.08
C ILE A 49 -2.06 -11.52 12.80
N LYS A 50 -1.22 -12.26 12.06
CA LYS A 50 -1.65 -12.93 10.84
C LYS A 50 -2.74 -13.96 11.10
N GLU A 51 -2.58 -14.75 12.15
CA GLU A 51 -3.58 -15.76 12.53
C GLU A 51 -4.90 -15.11 12.96
N ALA A 52 -4.86 -14.02 13.70
CA ALA A 52 -6.06 -13.27 14.06
C ALA A 52 -6.79 -12.74 12.81
N ALA A 53 -6.06 -12.25 11.81
CA ALA A 53 -6.63 -11.79 10.55
C ALA A 53 -7.29 -12.94 9.77
N LYS A 54 -6.63 -14.09 9.67
CA LYS A 54 -7.19 -15.29 9.02
C LYS A 54 -8.48 -15.74 9.70
N LYS A 55 -8.48 -15.77 11.03
CA LYS A 55 -9.66 -16.15 11.83
C LYS A 55 -10.81 -15.18 11.58
N ALA A 56 -10.54 -13.88 11.52
CA ALA A 56 -11.55 -12.87 11.23
C ALA A 56 -12.16 -13.07 9.83
N ILE A 57 -11.35 -13.41 8.85
CA ILE A 57 -11.85 -13.74 7.50
C ILE A 57 -12.76 -14.96 7.55
N ASP A 58 -12.34 -16.03 8.22
CA ASP A 58 -13.12 -17.27 8.35
C ASP A 58 -14.43 -17.04 9.11
N GLU A 59 -14.44 -16.12 10.06
CA GLU A 59 -15.63 -15.75 10.85
C GLU A 59 -16.51 -14.71 10.15
N ASN A 60 -16.22 -14.38 8.89
CA ASN A 60 -17.03 -13.50 8.04
C ASN A 60 -17.10 -12.03 8.53
N TYR A 61 -16.01 -11.49 9.06
CA TYR A 61 -15.88 -10.05 9.32
C TYR A 61 -15.71 -9.29 8.01
N SER A 62 -16.73 -9.33 7.16
CA SER A 62 -16.68 -8.75 5.81
C SER A 62 -17.82 -7.77 5.54
N THR A 63 -18.64 -7.46 6.54
CA THR A 63 -19.73 -6.48 6.44
C THR A 63 -19.22 -5.08 6.81
N TYR A 64 -20.02 -4.07 6.49
CA TYR A 64 -19.67 -2.69 6.84
C TYR A 64 -19.67 -2.49 8.35
N SER A 65 -18.62 -1.85 8.84
CA SER A 65 -18.57 -1.36 10.22
C SER A 65 -19.23 0.03 10.31
N PRO A 66 -19.44 0.55 11.54
CA PRO A 66 -19.71 1.99 11.70
C PRO A 66 -18.63 2.84 11.02
N VAL A 67 -18.97 4.08 10.64
CA VAL A 67 -18.07 4.98 9.90
C VAL A 67 -16.72 5.17 10.60
N ASP A 68 -16.72 5.20 11.92
CA ASP A 68 -15.52 5.40 12.75
C ASP A 68 -14.88 4.09 13.23
N GLY A 69 -15.32 2.94 12.68
CA GLY A 69 -14.74 1.63 12.98
C GLY A 69 -15.46 0.88 14.09
N TYR A 70 -14.93 -0.29 14.42
CA TYR A 70 -15.48 -1.14 15.47
C TYR A 70 -15.24 -0.54 16.86
N LEU A 71 -16.26 -0.66 17.72
CA LEU A 71 -16.19 -0.16 19.09
C LEU A 71 -15.05 -0.82 19.88
N GLU A 72 -14.90 -2.12 19.72
CA GLU A 72 -13.86 -2.91 20.40
C GLU A 72 -12.45 -2.40 20.08
N LEU A 73 -12.21 -2.01 18.84
CA LEU A 73 -10.92 -1.44 18.45
C LEU A 73 -10.69 -0.08 19.12
N LYS A 74 -11.75 0.74 19.22
CA LYS A 74 -11.67 2.06 19.85
C LYS A 74 -11.46 1.98 21.36
N GLU A 75 -11.98 0.95 21.99
CA GLU A 75 -11.84 0.72 23.42
C GLU A 75 -10.50 0.09 23.80
N ALA A 76 -9.86 -0.60 22.86
CA ALA A 76 -8.57 -1.21 23.08
C ALA A 76 -7.44 -0.20 23.12
#